data_77f4a8c64cd623433a6add8635e75f63
#
_entry.id   77f4a8c64cd623433a6add8635e75f63
#
_cell.length_a   1.000
_cell.length_b   1.000
_cell.length_c   1.000
_cell.angle_alpha   90.00
_cell.angle_beta   90.00
_cell.angle_gamma   90.00
#
_symmetry.space_group_name_H-M   'P 1'
#
loop_
_entity.id
_entity.type
_entity.pdbx_description
1 polymer ?
#
loop_
_entity_poly.entity_id
_entity_poly.type
_entity_poly.pdbx_seq_one_letter_code
_entity_poly.pdbx_strand_id
1 'polypeptide(L)'
;MAKKETSFPAVVAKLTGVSKHYGHGSLVVKALDNLNLEVLKGDYLAVMGASGSGKSTAMNIIGCLDRPSEGKYELNGIAVEELDDDALANLRNQELGFVFQQFHLLAEATALENVMLPMIYAGIPTTNRLELAEEALLKVGLQERMRNRPNQLSGGQQQRVAIARAIINQPALLLADEPTGALDSRTTEDVLNLFDELHHQGITVVLVTHEDNVAARAKKIACFHDGKVVEIKYKN
;
A
#
# COMPACT_ATOMS: atom_id res chain seq x y z
N MET A 1 -29.82 -15.06 26.37
CA MET A 1 -28.96 -13.87 26.14
C MET A 1 -27.62 -14.38 25.64
N ALA A 2 -27.38 -14.35 24.32
CA ALA A 2 -26.10 -14.73 23.72
C ALA A 2 -25.09 -13.60 23.99
N LYS A 3 -23.98 -13.93 24.61
CA LYS A 3 -22.84 -13.02 24.74
C LYS A 3 -22.34 -12.71 23.32
N LYS A 4 -22.41 -11.45 22.89
CA LYS A 4 -21.62 -10.95 21.76
C LYS A 4 -20.15 -11.18 22.13
N GLU A 5 -19.52 -12.18 21.55
CA GLU A 5 -18.07 -12.25 21.52
C GLU A 5 -17.58 -11.01 20.77
N THR A 6 -16.95 -10.10 21.50
CA THR A 6 -16.18 -8.98 20.91
C THR A 6 -14.93 -9.59 20.29
N SER A 7 -15.01 -10.06 19.04
CA SER A 7 -13.81 -10.43 18.30
C SER A 7 -13.03 -9.15 18.05
N PHE A 8 -11.82 -9.07 18.59
CA PHE A 8 -10.89 -8.00 18.23
C PHE A 8 -10.60 -8.08 16.71
N PRO A 9 -10.47 -6.93 16.04
CA PRO A 9 -10.13 -6.95 14.61
C PRO A 9 -8.79 -7.67 14.41
N ALA A 10 -8.72 -8.50 13.35
CA ALA A 10 -7.50 -9.25 13.03
C ALA A 10 -6.36 -8.29 12.70
N VAL A 11 -5.15 -8.61 13.14
CA VAL A 11 -3.93 -7.86 12.80
C VAL A 11 -3.51 -8.28 11.39
N VAL A 12 -3.40 -7.31 10.47
CA VAL A 12 -2.92 -7.53 9.09
C VAL A 12 -1.41 -7.39 9.01
N ALA A 13 -0.84 -6.36 9.61
CA ALA A 13 0.60 -6.15 9.63
C ALA A 13 1.06 -5.81 11.06
N LYS A 14 2.12 -6.49 11.54
CA LYS A 14 2.68 -6.29 12.87
C LYS A 14 4.20 -6.21 12.81
N LEU A 15 4.72 -5.04 13.17
CA LEU A 15 6.15 -4.80 13.35
C LEU A 15 6.45 -4.76 14.84
N THR A 16 7.44 -5.54 15.28
CA THR A 16 7.85 -5.62 16.68
C THR A 16 9.36 -5.40 16.78
N GLY A 17 9.77 -4.25 17.32
CA GLY A 17 11.17 -3.91 17.51
C GLY A 17 11.97 -3.81 16.20
N VAL A 18 11.31 -3.49 15.08
CA VAL A 18 11.95 -3.48 13.76
C VAL A 18 12.96 -2.35 13.65
N SER A 19 14.20 -2.69 13.31
CA SER A 19 15.26 -1.75 12.96
C SER A 19 15.76 -2.01 11.55
N LYS A 20 16.15 -0.94 10.84
CA LYS A 20 16.78 -1.03 9.52
C LYS A 20 18.02 -0.16 9.46
N HIS A 21 19.12 -0.81 9.09
CA HIS A 21 20.42 -0.18 8.96
C HIS A 21 20.88 -0.26 7.51
N TYR A 22 21.41 0.84 6.98
CA TYR A 22 22.08 0.89 5.66
C TYR A 22 23.53 1.30 5.82
N GLY A 23 24.40 0.79 4.95
CA GLY A 23 25.84 1.09 4.98
C GLY A 23 26.64 0.07 5.80
N HIS A 24 27.95 0.30 5.91
CA HIS A 24 28.91 -0.58 6.59
C HIS A 24 29.90 0.24 7.43
N GLY A 25 30.38 -0.35 8.53
CA GLY A 25 31.41 0.24 9.40
C GLY A 25 30.96 1.55 10.04
N SER A 26 31.76 2.61 9.91
CA SER A 26 31.47 3.92 10.48
C SER A 26 30.41 4.77 9.75
N LEU A 27 29.91 4.26 8.60
CA LEU A 27 28.93 4.97 7.76
C LEU A 27 27.53 4.32 7.86
N VAL A 28 27.21 3.69 8.97
CA VAL A 28 25.90 3.08 9.19
C VAL A 28 24.85 4.16 9.45
N VAL A 29 23.79 4.17 8.61
CA VAL A 29 22.61 5.01 8.81
C VAL A 29 21.50 4.12 9.38
N LYS A 30 21.00 4.48 10.54
CA LYS A 30 19.86 3.82 11.19
C LYS A 30 18.56 4.45 10.67
N ALA A 31 17.99 3.87 9.61
CA ALA A 31 16.79 4.41 8.96
C ALA A 31 15.50 4.09 9.74
N LEU A 32 15.47 2.94 10.45
CA LEU A 32 14.44 2.61 11.45
C LEU A 32 15.11 2.19 12.75
N ASP A 33 14.53 2.58 13.88
CA ASP A 33 15.04 2.33 15.22
C ASP A 33 13.94 1.81 16.15
N ASN A 34 13.92 0.49 16.37
CA ASN A 34 12.99 -0.19 17.27
C ASN A 34 11.51 0.16 17.00
N LEU A 35 11.13 0.15 15.70
CA LEU A 35 9.78 0.47 15.25
C LEU A 35 8.79 -0.59 15.72
N ASN A 36 7.73 -0.14 16.41
CA ASN A 36 6.58 -0.95 16.78
C ASN A 36 5.33 -0.33 16.12
N LEU A 37 4.63 -1.12 15.31
CA LEU A 37 3.43 -0.67 14.61
C LEU A 37 2.51 -1.85 14.35
N GLU A 38 1.22 -1.69 14.62
CA GLU A 38 0.18 -2.66 14.26
C GLU A 38 -0.84 -1.99 13.33
N VAL A 39 -1.17 -2.69 12.24
CA VAL A 39 -2.23 -2.34 11.29
C VAL A 39 -3.31 -3.40 11.41
N LEU A 40 -4.51 -3.00 11.78
CA LEU A 40 -5.65 -3.89 11.96
C LEU A 40 -6.46 -3.97 10.65
N LYS A 41 -7.16 -5.07 10.46
CA LYS A 41 -8.07 -5.22 9.32
C LYS A 41 -9.13 -4.11 9.34
N GLY A 42 -9.24 -3.41 8.22
CA GLY A 42 -10.14 -2.26 8.07
C GLY A 42 -9.56 -0.95 8.64
N ASP A 43 -8.27 -0.89 9.01
CA ASP A 43 -7.63 0.38 9.32
C ASP A 43 -7.49 1.24 8.06
N TYR A 44 -7.64 2.56 8.24
CA TYR A 44 -7.12 3.58 7.34
C TYR A 44 -6.06 4.35 8.12
N LEU A 45 -4.81 3.98 7.91
CA LEU A 45 -3.65 4.52 8.62
C LEU A 45 -2.88 5.47 7.71
N ALA A 46 -2.67 6.71 8.15
CA ALA A 46 -1.69 7.60 7.55
C ALA A 46 -0.35 7.52 8.30
N VAL A 47 0.73 7.48 7.56
CA VAL A 47 2.12 7.56 8.05
C VAL A 47 2.65 8.93 7.69
N MET A 48 2.88 9.77 8.69
CA MET A 48 3.32 11.16 8.52
C MET A 48 4.69 11.41 9.16
N GLY A 49 5.39 12.43 8.67
CA GLY A 49 6.67 12.88 9.22
C GLY A 49 7.48 13.64 8.19
N ALA A 50 8.54 14.32 8.62
CA ALA A 50 9.45 15.07 7.75
C ALA A 50 10.16 14.16 6.73
N SER A 51 10.73 14.76 5.68
CA SER A 51 11.63 14.02 4.77
C SER A 51 12.78 13.41 5.57
N GLY A 52 13.16 12.17 5.25
CA GLY A 52 14.22 11.47 5.97
C GLY A 52 13.82 10.85 7.33
N SER A 53 12.56 10.98 7.79
CA SER A 53 12.13 10.42 9.08
C SER A 53 11.95 8.89 9.09
N GLY A 54 12.19 8.18 7.98
CA GLY A 54 12.10 6.72 7.91
C GLY A 54 10.80 6.17 7.29
N LYS A 55 9.86 7.01 6.84
CA LYS A 55 8.55 6.59 6.29
C LYS A 55 8.68 5.63 5.10
N SER A 56 9.47 5.99 4.09
CA SER A 56 9.67 5.15 2.90
C SER A 56 10.37 3.84 3.24
N THR A 57 11.30 3.86 4.22
CA THR A 57 11.93 2.64 4.72
C THR A 57 10.90 1.75 5.43
N ALA A 58 10.05 2.32 6.28
CA ALA A 58 8.97 1.58 6.93
C ALA A 58 8.00 1.00 5.89
N MET A 59 7.62 1.78 4.87
CA MET A 59 6.77 1.31 3.78
C MET A 59 7.42 0.15 3.00
N ASN A 60 8.72 0.23 2.70
CA ASN A 60 9.44 -0.85 2.03
C ASN A 60 9.46 -2.14 2.85
N ILE A 61 9.62 -2.04 4.19
CA ILE A 61 9.55 -3.21 5.08
C ILE A 61 8.12 -3.77 5.11
N ILE A 62 7.11 -2.92 5.35
CA ILE A 62 5.70 -3.35 5.37
C ILE A 62 5.30 -3.95 4.01
N GLY A 63 5.83 -3.39 2.94
CA GLY A 63 5.60 -3.84 1.57
C GLY A 63 6.40 -5.09 1.16
N CYS A 64 7.19 -5.68 2.05
CA CYS A 64 8.06 -6.81 1.72
C CYS A 64 9.00 -6.52 0.52
N LEU A 65 9.36 -5.24 0.31
CA LEU A 65 10.33 -4.79 -0.71
C LEU A 65 11.75 -4.78 -0.15
N ASP A 66 11.88 -4.73 1.17
CA ASP A 66 13.14 -4.82 1.90
C ASP A 66 12.93 -5.64 3.18
N ARG A 67 14.02 -6.17 3.75
CA ARG A 67 13.99 -6.95 4.99
C ARG A 67 14.46 -6.10 6.18
N PRO A 68 13.89 -6.27 7.37
CA PRO A 68 14.43 -5.66 8.58
C PRO A 68 15.85 -6.16 8.85
N SER A 69 16.68 -5.30 9.46
CA SER A 69 17.99 -5.71 9.97
C SER A 69 17.86 -6.42 11.32
N GLU A 70 16.85 -6.01 12.12
CA GLU A 70 16.54 -6.56 13.44
C GLU A 70 15.03 -6.45 13.69
N GLY A 71 14.53 -7.23 14.64
CA GLY A 71 13.11 -7.28 15.02
C GLY A 71 12.33 -8.29 14.22
N LYS A 72 10.99 -8.23 14.30
CA LYS A 72 10.08 -9.18 13.66
C LYS A 72 9.02 -8.45 12.87
N TYR A 73 8.67 -8.99 11.72
CA TYR A 73 7.56 -8.52 10.91
C TYR A 73 6.63 -9.68 10.55
N GLU A 74 5.37 -9.57 10.92
CA GLU A 74 4.31 -10.51 10.57
C GLU A 74 3.30 -9.84 9.62
N LEU A 75 3.00 -10.49 8.50
CA LEU A 75 1.94 -10.11 7.56
C LEU A 75 0.89 -11.22 7.52
N ASN A 76 -0.35 -10.91 7.91
CA ASN A 76 -1.43 -11.89 8.07
C ASN A 76 -1.02 -13.12 8.91
N GLY A 77 -0.21 -12.91 9.97
CA GLY A 77 0.29 -13.97 10.85
C GLY A 77 1.45 -14.79 10.27
N ILE A 78 1.96 -14.43 9.08
CA ILE A 78 3.14 -15.07 8.46
C ILE A 78 4.39 -14.28 8.84
N ALA A 79 5.38 -14.95 9.46
CA ALA A 79 6.67 -14.36 9.80
C ALA A 79 7.49 -14.13 8.51
N VAL A 80 7.69 -12.87 8.16
CA VAL A 80 8.30 -12.46 6.88
C VAL A 80 9.79 -12.79 6.84
N GLU A 81 10.47 -12.72 7.98
CA GLU A 81 11.89 -13.04 8.10
C GLU A 81 12.23 -14.51 7.82
N GLU A 82 11.26 -15.42 7.94
CA GLU A 82 11.45 -16.86 7.72
C GLU A 82 11.29 -17.26 6.23
N LEU A 83 10.81 -16.36 5.38
CA LEU A 83 10.53 -16.63 3.98
C LEU A 83 11.79 -16.49 3.10
N ASP A 84 11.95 -17.37 2.13
CA ASP A 84 12.87 -17.17 1.01
C ASP A 84 12.32 -16.10 0.02
N ASP A 85 13.10 -15.76 -0.99
CA ASP A 85 12.75 -14.68 -1.91
C ASP A 85 11.53 -15.02 -2.79
N ASP A 86 11.35 -16.29 -3.16
CA ASP A 86 10.22 -16.74 -3.97
C ASP A 86 8.92 -16.74 -3.14
N ALA A 87 8.96 -17.23 -1.92
CA ALA A 87 7.83 -17.19 -0.99
C ALA A 87 7.46 -15.74 -0.65
N LEU A 88 8.46 -14.87 -0.46
CA LEU A 88 8.25 -13.44 -0.20
C LEU A 88 7.61 -12.74 -1.41
N ALA A 89 8.03 -13.06 -2.64
CA ALA A 89 7.43 -12.54 -3.86
C ALA A 89 5.97 -12.99 -4.02
N ASN A 90 5.67 -14.25 -3.70
CA ASN A 90 4.31 -14.79 -3.71
C ASN A 90 3.42 -14.11 -2.66
N LEU A 91 3.92 -13.98 -1.41
CA LEU A 91 3.21 -13.29 -0.34
C LEU A 91 2.89 -11.83 -0.74
N ARG A 92 3.89 -11.11 -1.27
CA ARG A 92 3.71 -9.74 -1.76
C ARG A 92 2.65 -9.65 -2.87
N ASN A 93 2.63 -10.58 -3.81
CA ASN A 93 1.65 -10.60 -4.90
C ASN A 93 0.22 -10.87 -4.42
N GLN A 94 0.05 -11.70 -3.39
CA GLN A 94 -1.25 -12.10 -2.89
C GLN A 94 -1.82 -11.13 -1.85
N GLU A 95 -0.98 -10.65 -0.92
CA GLU A 95 -1.43 -9.94 0.26
C GLU A 95 -1.30 -8.41 0.15
N LEU A 96 -0.49 -7.91 -0.80
CA LEU A 96 -0.16 -6.49 -0.87
C LEU A 96 -0.53 -5.88 -2.23
N GLY A 97 -1.17 -4.71 -2.17
CA GLY A 97 -1.35 -3.81 -3.30
C GLY A 97 -0.48 -2.56 -3.14
N PHE A 98 0.12 -2.08 -4.23
CA PHE A 98 0.99 -0.90 -4.21
C PHE A 98 0.49 0.20 -5.12
N VAL A 99 0.44 1.42 -4.60
CA VAL A 99 0.18 2.65 -5.33
C VAL A 99 1.30 3.63 -5.04
N PHE A 100 1.99 4.10 -6.08
CA PHE A 100 3.14 5.01 -5.97
C PHE A 100 2.84 6.38 -6.57
N GLN A 101 3.58 7.39 -6.16
CA GLN A 101 3.51 8.75 -6.69
C GLN A 101 3.74 8.80 -8.21
N GLN A 102 4.67 8.01 -8.74
CA GLN A 102 5.02 7.96 -10.17
C GLN A 102 4.26 6.90 -10.96
N PHE A 103 3.14 6.39 -10.45
CA PHE A 103 2.26 5.38 -11.04
C PHE A 103 2.92 4.03 -11.37
N HIS A 104 4.15 4.01 -11.83
CA HIS A 104 4.93 2.83 -12.24
C HIS A 104 4.17 1.90 -13.19
N LEU A 105 3.50 2.48 -14.18
CA LEU A 105 2.85 1.74 -15.24
C LEU A 105 3.87 1.33 -16.31
N LEU A 106 3.68 0.16 -16.91
CA LEU A 106 4.44 -0.26 -18.09
C LEU A 106 4.00 0.61 -19.28
N ALA A 107 4.93 1.41 -19.80
CA ALA A 107 4.66 2.42 -20.81
C ALA A 107 4.11 1.84 -22.12
N GLU A 108 4.57 0.63 -22.51
CA GLU A 108 4.17 -0.05 -23.74
C GLU A 108 2.89 -0.87 -23.62
N ALA A 109 2.43 -1.13 -22.38
CA ALA A 109 1.21 -1.85 -22.10
C ALA A 109 0.01 -0.90 -21.97
N THR A 110 -1.16 -1.36 -22.39
CA THR A 110 -2.43 -0.67 -22.20
C THR A 110 -2.83 -0.62 -20.71
N ALA A 111 -3.84 0.18 -20.36
CA ALA A 111 -4.40 0.20 -19.01
C ALA A 111 -4.86 -1.21 -18.57
N LEU A 112 -5.54 -1.91 -19.46
CA LEU A 112 -6.00 -3.27 -19.24
C LEU A 112 -4.85 -4.24 -18.97
N GLU A 113 -3.81 -4.22 -19.81
CA GLU A 113 -2.63 -5.07 -19.65
C GLU A 113 -1.86 -4.75 -18.36
N ASN A 114 -1.75 -3.48 -17.97
CA ASN A 114 -1.15 -3.09 -16.69
C ASN A 114 -1.91 -3.68 -15.50
N VAL A 115 -3.26 -3.65 -15.53
CA VAL A 115 -4.09 -4.22 -14.45
C VAL A 115 -4.01 -5.74 -14.42
N MET A 116 -3.81 -6.41 -15.56
CA MET A 116 -3.65 -7.86 -15.61
C MET A 116 -2.33 -8.39 -15.04
N LEU A 117 -1.30 -7.57 -14.92
CA LEU A 117 0.06 -8.01 -14.51
C LEU A 117 0.10 -8.82 -13.21
N PRO A 118 -0.50 -8.38 -12.09
CA PRO A 118 -0.44 -9.15 -10.84
C PRO A 118 -1.08 -10.53 -10.95
N MET A 119 -2.12 -10.66 -11.77
CA MET A 119 -2.80 -11.92 -12.02
C MET A 119 -1.98 -12.90 -12.86
N ILE A 120 -1.05 -12.39 -13.69
CA ILE A 120 -0.09 -13.23 -14.43
C ILE A 120 0.83 -13.93 -13.44
N TYR A 121 1.37 -13.17 -12.48
CA TYR A 121 2.24 -13.71 -11.43
C TYR A 121 1.48 -14.64 -10.46
N ALA A 122 0.19 -14.39 -10.24
CA ALA A 122 -0.69 -15.27 -9.46
C ALA A 122 -1.13 -16.56 -10.21
N GLY A 123 -0.71 -16.73 -11.48
CA GLY A 123 -1.06 -17.92 -12.27
C GLY A 123 -2.52 -18.01 -12.70
N ILE A 124 -3.28 -16.90 -12.63
CA ILE A 124 -4.70 -16.88 -13.03
C ILE A 124 -4.83 -17.12 -14.54
N PRO A 125 -5.75 -18.00 -15.01
CA PRO A 125 -5.96 -18.25 -16.44
C PRO A 125 -6.28 -17.00 -17.25
N THR A 126 -5.82 -16.92 -18.49
CA THR A 126 -5.97 -15.72 -19.35
C THR A 126 -7.43 -15.31 -19.56
N THR A 127 -8.34 -16.27 -19.67
CA THR A 127 -9.79 -16.01 -19.83
C THR A 127 -10.35 -15.21 -18.66
N ASN A 128 -9.97 -15.56 -17.43
CA ASN A 128 -10.46 -14.92 -16.22
C ASN A 128 -9.80 -13.55 -15.98
N ARG A 129 -8.52 -13.40 -16.40
CA ARG A 129 -7.79 -12.13 -16.22
C ARG A 129 -8.43 -10.97 -16.96
N LEU A 130 -8.93 -11.22 -18.18
CA LEU A 130 -9.56 -10.18 -19.00
C LEU A 130 -10.80 -9.61 -18.29
N GLU A 131 -11.74 -10.49 -17.92
CA GLU A 131 -12.98 -10.10 -17.24
C GLU A 131 -12.73 -9.37 -15.93
N LEU A 132 -11.85 -9.89 -15.07
CA LEU A 132 -11.50 -9.27 -13.80
C LEU A 132 -10.85 -7.90 -13.98
N ALA A 133 -9.96 -7.74 -14.98
CA ALA A 133 -9.31 -6.47 -15.24
C ALA A 133 -10.28 -5.41 -15.81
N GLU A 134 -11.24 -5.82 -16.66
CA GLU A 134 -12.31 -4.94 -17.14
C GLU A 134 -13.19 -4.46 -15.99
N GLU A 135 -13.58 -5.35 -15.08
CA GLU A 135 -14.34 -4.99 -13.87
C GLU A 135 -13.55 -4.03 -12.97
N ALA A 136 -12.26 -4.27 -12.77
CA ALA A 136 -11.42 -3.40 -11.95
C ALA A 136 -11.30 -1.99 -12.55
N LEU A 137 -11.14 -1.88 -13.87
CA LEU A 137 -11.10 -0.59 -14.57
C LEU A 137 -12.47 0.12 -14.57
N LEU A 138 -13.57 -0.62 -14.63
CA LEU A 138 -14.91 -0.08 -14.46
C LEU A 138 -15.10 0.53 -13.07
N LYS A 139 -14.66 -0.15 -12.01
CA LYS A 139 -14.75 0.33 -10.61
C LYS A 139 -14.01 1.66 -10.39
N VAL A 140 -12.94 1.91 -11.13
CA VAL A 140 -12.19 3.17 -11.05
C VAL A 140 -12.60 4.20 -12.12
N GLY A 141 -13.69 3.93 -12.88
CA GLY A 141 -14.26 4.86 -13.87
C GLY A 141 -13.43 4.99 -15.16
N LEU A 142 -12.76 3.92 -15.59
CA LEU A 142 -11.89 3.90 -16.78
C LEU A 142 -12.37 2.97 -17.90
N GLN A 143 -13.66 2.61 -17.96
CA GLN A 143 -14.22 1.70 -18.96
C GLN A 143 -13.93 2.12 -20.40
N GLU A 144 -13.91 3.42 -20.71
CA GLU A 144 -13.64 3.93 -22.04
C GLU A 144 -12.14 4.08 -22.35
N ARG A 145 -11.27 3.81 -21.37
CA ARG A 145 -9.82 4.01 -21.45
C ARG A 145 -8.99 2.72 -21.35
N MET A 146 -9.64 1.56 -21.32
CA MET A 146 -8.99 0.26 -21.12
C MET A 146 -7.88 -0.04 -22.12
N ARG A 147 -8.04 0.42 -23.38
CA ARG A 147 -7.07 0.23 -24.47
C ARG A 147 -6.04 1.33 -24.60
N ASN A 148 -6.14 2.41 -23.81
CA ASN A 148 -5.18 3.49 -23.83
C ASN A 148 -3.86 3.06 -23.17
N ARG A 149 -2.73 3.54 -23.70
CA ARG A 149 -1.41 3.42 -23.06
C ARG A 149 -1.19 4.59 -22.07
N PRO A 150 -0.24 4.49 -21.13
CA PRO A 150 0.02 5.54 -20.14
C PRO A 150 0.21 6.93 -20.73
N ASN A 151 0.91 7.07 -21.85
CA ASN A 151 1.12 8.34 -22.55
C ASN A 151 -0.16 8.96 -23.17
N GLN A 152 -1.25 8.23 -23.20
CA GLN A 152 -2.57 8.67 -23.68
C GLN A 152 -3.55 8.95 -22.52
N LEU A 153 -3.08 8.87 -21.27
CA LEU A 153 -3.85 9.05 -20.06
C LEU A 153 -3.36 10.27 -19.29
N SER A 154 -4.30 11.02 -18.69
CA SER A 154 -3.93 12.05 -17.72
C SER A 154 -3.28 11.45 -16.46
N GLY A 155 -2.58 12.24 -15.65
CA GLY A 155 -1.97 11.77 -14.40
C GLY A 155 -2.97 11.08 -13.48
N GLY A 156 -4.16 11.66 -13.29
CA GLY A 156 -5.21 11.04 -12.48
C GLY A 156 -5.77 9.74 -13.09
N GLN A 157 -5.85 9.64 -14.42
CA GLN A 157 -6.23 8.39 -15.07
C GLN A 157 -5.15 7.32 -14.89
N GLN A 158 -3.88 7.68 -15.00
CA GLN A 158 -2.76 6.78 -14.72
C GLN A 158 -2.79 6.28 -13.27
N GLN A 159 -3.07 7.17 -12.31
CA GLN A 159 -3.19 6.80 -10.90
C GLN A 159 -4.37 5.86 -10.66
N ARG A 160 -5.50 6.07 -11.31
CA ARG A 160 -6.64 5.15 -11.25
C ARG A 160 -6.31 3.77 -11.84
N VAL A 161 -5.52 3.69 -12.91
CA VAL A 161 -4.98 2.42 -13.44
C VAL A 161 -4.07 1.75 -12.40
N ALA A 162 -3.17 2.51 -11.76
CA ALA A 162 -2.29 1.99 -10.71
C ALA A 162 -3.08 1.45 -9.51
N ILE A 163 -4.15 2.14 -9.10
CA ILE A 163 -5.06 1.68 -8.04
C ILE A 163 -5.79 0.40 -8.47
N ALA A 164 -6.36 0.35 -9.68
CA ALA A 164 -7.03 -0.86 -10.18
C ALA A 164 -6.08 -2.07 -10.19
N ARG A 165 -4.82 -1.86 -10.64
CA ARG A 165 -3.76 -2.87 -10.60
C ARG A 165 -3.44 -3.31 -9.17
N ALA A 166 -3.42 -2.38 -8.22
CA ALA A 166 -3.08 -2.68 -6.84
C ALA A 166 -4.14 -3.54 -6.13
N ILE A 167 -5.42 -3.38 -6.48
CA ILE A 167 -6.53 -4.09 -5.82
C ILE A 167 -6.98 -5.37 -6.54
N ILE A 168 -6.42 -5.69 -7.71
CA ILE A 168 -6.93 -6.77 -8.58
C ILE A 168 -6.88 -8.15 -7.94
N ASN A 169 -5.85 -8.43 -7.14
CA ASN A 169 -5.69 -9.69 -6.40
C ASN A 169 -6.40 -9.67 -5.03
N GLN A 170 -7.22 -8.65 -4.74
CA GLN A 170 -7.93 -8.49 -3.46
C GLN A 170 -6.98 -8.53 -2.25
N PRO A 171 -5.97 -7.67 -2.20
CA PRO A 171 -4.93 -7.72 -1.18
C PRO A 171 -5.50 -7.47 0.22
N ALA A 172 -4.84 -8.03 1.25
CA ALA A 172 -5.17 -7.75 2.64
C ALA A 172 -4.81 -6.31 3.04
N LEU A 173 -3.81 -5.72 2.35
CA LEU A 173 -3.29 -4.39 2.65
C LEU A 173 -2.94 -3.62 1.37
N LEU A 174 -3.53 -2.44 1.21
CA LEU A 174 -3.20 -1.47 0.16
C LEU A 174 -2.20 -0.44 0.73
N LEU A 175 -1.00 -0.41 0.16
CA LEU A 175 0.06 0.53 0.50
C LEU A 175 0.11 1.65 -0.55
N ALA A 176 0.01 2.91 -0.12
CA ALA A 176 0.06 4.06 -0.98
C ALA A 176 1.17 5.03 -0.55
N ASP A 177 2.17 5.25 -1.41
CA ASP A 177 3.29 6.18 -1.17
C ASP A 177 3.08 7.46 -1.94
N GLU A 178 2.73 8.53 -1.23
CA GLU A 178 2.42 9.85 -1.77
C GLU A 178 1.52 9.80 -3.02
N PRO A 179 0.36 9.12 -2.96
CA PRO A 179 -0.42 8.75 -4.15
C PRO A 179 -1.00 9.95 -4.91
N THR A 180 -0.91 11.14 -4.36
CA THR A 180 -1.43 12.39 -4.92
C THR A 180 -0.36 13.41 -5.26
N GLY A 181 0.90 13.18 -4.89
CA GLY A 181 1.99 14.15 -5.00
C GLY A 181 2.37 14.58 -6.42
N ALA A 182 1.88 13.89 -7.46
CA ALA A 182 2.07 14.26 -8.87
C ALA A 182 0.79 14.80 -9.54
N LEU A 183 -0.27 15.09 -8.76
CA LEU A 183 -1.60 15.45 -9.26
C LEU A 183 -1.97 16.90 -8.92
N ASP A 184 -2.83 17.50 -9.74
CA ASP A 184 -3.49 18.77 -9.40
C ASP A 184 -4.54 18.60 -8.29
N SER A 185 -4.94 19.68 -7.64
CA SER A 185 -5.84 19.66 -6.47
C SER A 185 -7.18 18.98 -6.72
N ARG A 186 -7.79 19.15 -7.91
CA ARG A 186 -9.06 18.53 -8.24
C ARG A 186 -8.91 17.03 -8.41
N THR A 187 -7.91 16.62 -9.15
CA THR A 187 -7.58 15.21 -9.38
C THR A 187 -7.16 14.51 -8.09
N THR A 188 -6.46 15.23 -7.19
CA THR A 188 -6.14 14.77 -5.83
C THR A 188 -7.40 14.36 -5.07
N GLU A 189 -8.41 15.23 -5.01
CA GLU A 189 -9.68 14.93 -4.34
C GLU A 189 -10.38 13.69 -4.93
N ASP A 190 -10.42 13.58 -6.25
CA ASP A 190 -11.01 12.44 -6.94
C ASP A 190 -10.31 11.12 -6.59
N VAL A 191 -8.98 11.13 -6.48
CA VAL A 191 -8.18 9.96 -6.10
C VAL A 191 -8.36 9.62 -4.62
N LEU A 192 -8.39 10.62 -3.74
CA LEU A 192 -8.62 10.40 -2.30
C LEU A 192 -10.03 9.84 -2.04
N ASN A 193 -11.04 10.33 -2.75
CA ASN A 193 -12.40 9.78 -2.66
C ASN A 193 -12.43 8.29 -3.07
N LEU A 194 -11.65 7.90 -4.07
CA LEU A 194 -11.52 6.49 -4.45
C LEU A 194 -10.88 5.65 -3.33
N PHE A 195 -9.86 6.16 -2.62
CA PHE A 195 -9.30 5.47 -1.44
C PHE A 195 -10.34 5.34 -0.32
N ASP A 196 -11.15 6.38 -0.07
CA ASP A 196 -12.22 6.35 0.92
C ASP A 196 -13.28 5.28 0.55
N GLU A 197 -13.67 5.19 -0.72
CA GLU A 197 -14.61 4.16 -1.22
C GLU A 197 -14.04 2.74 -1.03
N LEU A 198 -12.77 2.52 -1.37
CA LEU A 198 -12.10 1.24 -1.19
C LEU A 198 -12.02 0.84 0.29
N HIS A 199 -11.70 1.80 1.16
CA HIS A 199 -11.70 1.58 2.60
C HIS A 199 -13.12 1.25 3.13
N HIS A 200 -14.17 1.95 2.67
CA HIS A 200 -15.56 1.64 3.03
C HIS A 200 -16.00 0.24 2.55
N GLN A 201 -15.39 -0.29 1.49
CA GLN A 201 -15.58 -1.67 1.02
C GLN A 201 -14.80 -2.70 1.87
N GLY A 202 -14.06 -2.25 2.91
CA GLY A 202 -13.34 -3.10 3.87
C GLY A 202 -11.87 -3.35 3.54
N ILE A 203 -11.30 -2.65 2.54
CA ILE A 203 -9.86 -2.72 2.25
C ILE A 203 -9.10 -1.98 3.35
N THR A 204 -8.06 -2.62 3.89
CA THR A 204 -7.12 -1.99 4.83
C THR A 204 -6.16 -1.10 4.04
N VAL A 205 -5.99 0.16 4.46
CA VAL A 205 -5.17 1.14 3.74
C VAL A 205 -4.09 1.69 4.65
N VAL A 206 -2.84 1.68 4.17
CA VAL A 206 -1.73 2.45 4.74
C VAL A 206 -1.25 3.45 3.71
N LEU A 207 -1.33 4.72 4.05
CA LEU A 207 -1.00 5.84 3.17
C LEU A 207 0.16 6.63 3.76
N VAL A 208 1.26 6.75 3.02
CA VAL A 208 2.41 7.60 3.37
C VAL A 208 2.20 8.96 2.72
N THR A 209 2.27 10.01 3.50
CA THR A 209 2.17 11.39 3.01
C THR A 209 2.85 12.37 3.94
N HIS A 210 3.21 13.53 3.41
CA HIS A 210 3.63 14.70 4.18
C HIS A 210 2.57 15.82 4.17
N GLU A 211 1.43 15.60 3.50
CA GLU A 211 0.34 16.56 3.37
C GLU A 211 -0.74 16.31 4.45
N ASP A 212 -1.02 17.34 5.26
CA ASP A 212 -2.01 17.26 6.35
C ASP A 212 -3.43 16.97 5.86
N ASN A 213 -3.84 17.55 4.72
CA ASN A 213 -5.14 17.33 4.10
C ASN A 213 -5.34 15.88 3.64
N VAL A 214 -4.29 15.26 3.13
CA VAL A 214 -4.29 13.85 2.71
C VAL A 214 -4.35 12.94 3.94
N ALA A 215 -3.52 13.19 4.95
CA ALA A 215 -3.52 12.43 6.19
C ALA A 215 -4.85 12.56 6.96
N ALA A 216 -5.54 13.70 6.81
CA ALA A 216 -6.83 13.94 7.46
C ALA A 216 -7.95 12.99 6.98
N ARG A 217 -7.78 12.26 5.86
CA ARG A 217 -8.71 11.21 5.41
C ARG A 217 -8.63 9.96 6.30
N ALA A 218 -7.45 9.67 6.83
CA ALA A 218 -7.23 8.50 7.68
C ALA A 218 -7.87 8.67 9.07
N LYS A 219 -8.29 7.52 9.65
CA LYS A 219 -8.80 7.46 11.03
C LYS A 219 -7.68 7.36 12.07
N LYS A 220 -6.49 6.95 11.64
CA LYS A 220 -5.32 6.70 12.47
C LYS A 220 -4.10 7.33 11.80
N ILE A 221 -3.31 8.12 12.55
CA ILE A 221 -2.11 8.78 12.01
C ILE A 221 -0.92 8.36 12.87
N ALA A 222 0.07 7.71 12.26
CA ALA A 222 1.36 7.41 12.88
C ALA A 222 2.36 8.50 12.53
N CYS A 223 2.83 9.25 13.53
CA CYS A 223 3.80 10.32 13.37
C CYS A 223 5.22 9.75 13.48
N PHE A 224 6.00 9.87 12.39
CA PHE A 224 7.37 9.39 12.30
C PHE A 224 8.37 10.52 12.56
N HIS A 225 9.37 10.20 13.38
CA HIS A 225 10.53 11.05 13.63
C HIS A 225 11.77 10.19 13.87
N ASP A 226 12.86 10.42 13.12
CA ASP A 226 14.16 9.73 13.25
C ASP A 226 14.02 8.20 13.34
N GLY A 227 13.28 7.60 12.39
CA GLY A 227 13.12 6.15 12.29
C GLY A 227 12.18 5.52 13.31
N LYS A 228 11.43 6.32 14.09
CA LYS A 228 10.50 5.86 15.13
C LYS A 228 9.10 6.40 14.90
N VAL A 229 8.10 5.66 15.40
CA VAL A 229 6.76 6.21 15.64
C VAL A 229 6.79 6.88 17.01
N VAL A 230 6.65 8.20 17.02
CA VAL A 230 6.65 9.02 18.25
C VAL A 230 5.25 9.22 18.83
N GLU A 231 4.24 9.14 17.99
CA GLU A 231 2.84 9.34 18.38
C GLU A 231 1.90 8.60 17.42
N ILE A 232 0.81 8.06 17.93
CA ILE A 232 -0.33 7.59 17.11
C ILE A 232 -1.55 8.40 17.51
N LYS A 233 -2.09 9.17 16.56
CA LYS A 233 -3.31 9.96 16.72
C LYS A 233 -4.49 9.19 16.16
N TYR A 234 -5.60 9.20 16.89
CA TYR A 234 -6.87 8.65 16.46
C TYR A 234 -7.85 9.79 16.20
N LYS A 235 -8.52 9.72 15.05
CA LYS A 235 -9.57 10.65 14.69
C LYS A 235 -10.92 10.07 15.13
N ASN A 236 -11.65 10.85 15.91
CA ASN A 236 -13.00 10.51 16.37
C ASN A 236 -14.02 10.58 15.24
#